data_ce44d2770648695fd86d6c88c02e1b7c
#
_entry.id   ce44d2770648695fd86d6c88c02e1b7c
#
_cell.length_a   1.000
_cell.length_b   1.000
_cell.length_c   1.000
_cell.angle_alpha   90.00
_cell.angle_beta   90.00
_cell.angle_gamma   90.00
#
_symmetry.space_group_name_H-M   'P 1'
#
loop_
_entity.id
_entity.type
_entity.pdbx_description
1 polymer ?
#
loop_
_entity_poly.entity_id
_entity_poly.type
_entity_poly.pdbx_seq_one_letter_code
_entity_poly.pdbx_strand_id
1 'polypeptide(L)'
;MTELKLTEEILAAVSSGFEQQLNFTKELVRFPSLRGFESEAQNFIYQALSDRGYKMDRWTINVKDIESHPGFSPVNVDYSNAINVVGTHTPNTESGKSLILNAHIDVVPEGPLNMWKGNPYNPTI
;
A
#
# COMPACT_ATOMS: atom_id res chain seq x y z
N MET A 1 13.07 15.85 24.34
CA MET A 1 11.78 15.15 24.46
C MET A 1 12.09 13.78 25.05
N THR A 2 11.41 13.36 26.11
CA THR A 2 11.63 12.02 26.70
C THR A 2 10.96 10.98 25.81
N GLU A 3 11.50 9.74 25.77
CA GLU A 3 10.96 8.62 24.99
C GLU A 3 9.50 8.34 25.34
N LEU A 4 9.15 8.42 26.63
CA LEU A 4 7.78 8.23 27.11
C LEU A 4 6.81 9.27 26.50
N LYS A 5 7.20 10.55 26.47
CA LYS A 5 6.37 11.61 25.89
C LYS A 5 6.15 11.43 24.39
N LEU A 6 7.19 11.00 23.66
CA LEU A 6 7.06 10.70 22.23
C LEU A 6 6.09 9.54 21.97
N THR A 7 6.16 8.49 22.80
CA THR A 7 5.24 7.35 22.71
C THR A 7 3.80 7.79 22.93
N GLU A 8 3.53 8.60 23.95
CA GLU A 8 2.19 9.13 24.22
C GLU A 8 1.66 9.99 23.06
N GLU A 9 2.48 10.84 22.49
CA GLU A 9 2.12 11.68 21.32
C GLU A 9 1.78 10.83 20.10
N ILE A 10 2.55 9.75 19.84
CA ILE A 10 2.28 8.81 18.73
C ILE A 10 0.96 8.09 18.94
N LEU A 11 0.72 7.55 20.14
CA LEU A 11 -0.53 6.86 20.47
C LEU A 11 -1.74 7.77 20.37
N ALA A 12 -1.62 9.03 20.82
CA ALA A 12 -2.68 10.03 20.69
C ALA A 12 -2.97 10.34 19.21
N ALA A 13 -1.94 10.48 18.37
CA ALA A 13 -2.09 10.71 16.93
C ALA A 13 -2.77 9.52 16.22
N VAL A 14 -2.39 8.30 16.57
CA VAL A 14 -3.04 7.08 16.04
C VAL A 14 -4.51 7.05 16.43
N SER A 15 -4.83 7.31 17.71
CA SER A 15 -6.21 7.30 18.18
C SER A 15 -7.06 8.38 17.53
N SER A 16 -6.54 9.59 17.38
CA SER A 16 -7.26 10.70 16.73
C SER A 16 -7.46 10.51 15.23
N GLY A 17 -6.55 9.78 14.57
CA GLY A 17 -6.60 9.47 13.15
C GLY A 17 -7.38 8.20 12.78
N PHE A 18 -7.92 7.48 13.76
CA PHE A 18 -8.49 6.14 13.55
C PHE A 18 -9.63 6.10 12.53
N GLU A 19 -10.60 7.02 12.64
CA GLU A 19 -11.72 7.09 11.69
C GLU A 19 -11.24 7.39 10.26
N GLN A 20 -10.25 8.26 10.10
CA GLN A 20 -9.65 8.56 8.80
C GLN A 20 -8.95 7.34 8.22
N GLN A 21 -8.19 6.60 9.03
CA GLN A 21 -7.54 5.36 8.64
C GLN A 21 -8.56 4.30 8.22
N LEU A 22 -9.64 4.16 8.97
CA LEU A 22 -10.70 3.20 8.68
C LEU A 22 -11.38 3.52 7.35
N ASN A 23 -11.71 4.79 7.09
CA ASN A 23 -12.29 5.21 5.82
C ASN A 23 -11.33 5.00 4.65
N PHE A 24 -10.04 5.30 4.83
CA PHE A 24 -9.01 5.02 3.83
C PHE A 24 -8.93 3.53 3.50
N THR A 25 -8.94 2.67 4.52
CA THR A 25 -8.92 1.21 4.35
C THR A 25 -10.17 0.73 3.60
N LYS A 26 -11.34 1.27 3.92
CA LYS A 26 -12.59 0.95 3.19
C LYS A 26 -12.50 1.33 1.71
N GLU A 27 -11.99 2.51 1.40
CA GLU A 27 -11.80 2.91 0.00
C GLU A 27 -10.82 1.97 -0.73
N LEU A 28 -9.71 1.58 -0.07
CA LEU A 28 -8.73 0.66 -0.65
C LEU A 28 -9.32 -0.74 -0.91
N VAL A 29 -10.16 -1.26 0.00
CA VAL A 29 -10.82 -2.57 -0.15
C VAL A 29 -11.79 -2.61 -1.35
N ARG A 30 -12.26 -1.47 -1.84
CA ARG A 30 -13.15 -1.43 -3.00
C ARG A 30 -12.50 -1.82 -4.32
N PHE A 31 -11.18 -1.81 -4.37
CA PHE A 31 -10.43 -2.25 -5.55
C PHE A 31 -10.24 -3.77 -5.52
N PRO A 32 -10.79 -4.52 -6.48
CA PRO A 32 -10.54 -5.95 -6.63
C PRO A 32 -9.14 -6.15 -7.24
N SER A 33 -8.11 -5.85 -6.46
CA SER A 33 -6.72 -5.88 -6.88
C SER A 33 -6.16 -7.31 -6.96
N LEU A 34 -6.86 -8.16 -7.69
CA LEU A 34 -6.39 -9.51 -8.01
C LEU A 34 -5.09 -9.41 -8.80
N ARG A 35 -4.30 -10.49 -8.77
CA ARG A 35 -3.03 -10.55 -9.48
C ARG A 35 -3.21 -10.23 -10.98
N GLY A 36 -2.51 -9.21 -11.47
CA GLY A 36 -2.62 -8.64 -12.82
C GLY A 36 -3.63 -7.48 -12.95
N PHE A 37 -4.38 -7.16 -11.89
CA PHE A 37 -5.38 -6.07 -11.86
C PHE A 37 -5.10 -5.02 -10.77
N GLU A 38 -3.85 -4.95 -10.28
CA GLU A 38 -3.46 -4.10 -9.15
C GLU A 38 -3.37 -2.61 -9.50
N SER A 39 -3.36 -2.26 -10.78
CA SER A 39 -3.03 -0.90 -11.24
C SER A 39 -3.95 0.19 -10.69
N GLU A 40 -5.24 -0.08 -10.53
CA GLU A 40 -6.18 0.90 -9.98
C GLU A 40 -5.95 1.15 -8.49
N ALA A 41 -5.72 0.09 -7.71
CA ALA A 41 -5.36 0.19 -6.30
C ALA A 41 -4.03 0.94 -6.11
N GLN A 42 -3.03 0.65 -6.96
CA GLN A 42 -1.75 1.36 -6.96
C GLN A 42 -1.89 2.84 -7.34
N ASN A 43 -2.76 3.17 -8.28
CA ASN A 43 -3.06 4.56 -8.62
C ASN A 43 -3.70 5.30 -7.45
N PHE A 44 -4.62 4.66 -6.75
CA PHE A 44 -5.22 5.21 -5.54
C PHE A 44 -4.16 5.48 -4.46
N ILE A 45 -3.26 4.53 -4.18
CA ILE A 45 -2.16 4.71 -3.23
C ILE A 45 -1.22 5.84 -3.69
N TYR A 46 -0.86 5.88 -4.97
CA TYR A 46 -0.02 6.94 -5.52
C TYR A 46 -0.61 8.32 -5.24
N GLN A 47 -1.89 8.52 -5.58
CA GLN A 47 -2.56 9.79 -5.36
C GLN A 47 -2.66 10.13 -3.87
N ALA A 48 -3.01 9.16 -3.05
CA ALA A 48 -3.14 9.37 -1.61
C ALA A 48 -1.82 9.76 -0.92
N LEU A 49 -0.69 9.22 -1.36
CA LEU A 49 0.63 9.60 -0.85
C LEU A 49 1.08 10.96 -1.41
N SER A 50 0.79 11.22 -2.69
CA SER A 50 1.07 12.51 -3.33
C SER A 50 0.33 13.66 -2.64
N ASP A 51 -0.95 13.48 -2.31
CA ASP A 51 -1.79 14.46 -1.62
C ASP A 51 -1.27 14.77 -0.19
N ARG A 52 -0.52 13.82 0.38
CA ARG A 52 0.16 14.01 1.68
C ARG A 52 1.54 14.65 1.56
N GLY A 53 1.95 15.04 0.36
CA GLY A 53 3.22 15.73 0.09
C GLY A 53 4.44 14.81 0.05
N TYR A 54 4.27 13.51 -0.14
CA TYR A 54 5.39 12.60 -0.37
C TYR A 54 6.01 12.84 -1.75
N LYS A 55 7.33 12.70 -1.85
CA LYS A 55 8.01 12.58 -3.16
C LYS A 55 7.70 11.21 -3.72
N MET A 56 6.99 11.19 -4.84
CA MET A 56 6.51 9.95 -5.46
C MET A 56 7.48 9.41 -6.49
N ASP A 57 7.63 8.09 -6.49
CA ASP A 57 8.24 7.31 -7.56
C ASP A 57 7.26 6.20 -7.99
N ARG A 58 7.29 5.87 -9.30
CA ARG A 58 6.36 4.91 -9.90
C ARG A 58 6.98 4.30 -11.14
N TRP A 59 6.96 2.97 -11.21
CA TRP A 59 7.47 2.25 -12.39
C TRP A 59 6.72 0.95 -12.64
N THR A 60 6.72 0.49 -13.88
CA THR A 60 6.25 -0.84 -14.26
C THR A 60 7.38 -1.86 -14.09
N ILE A 61 7.07 -3.05 -13.62
CA ILE A 61 8.06 -4.12 -13.47
C ILE A 61 8.49 -4.59 -14.86
N ASN A 62 9.78 -4.52 -15.12
CA ASN A 62 10.39 -5.15 -16.28
C ASN A 62 11.07 -6.46 -15.84
N VAL A 63 10.51 -7.58 -16.22
CA VAL A 63 11.02 -8.92 -15.83
C VAL A 63 12.49 -9.13 -16.24
N LYS A 64 12.90 -8.58 -17.38
CA LYS A 64 14.29 -8.71 -17.86
C LYS A 64 15.32 -8.10 -16.92
N ASP A 65 14.93 -7.08 -16.16
CA ASP A 65 15.85 -6.40 -15.23
C ASP A 65 16.09 -7.22 -13.95
N ILE A 66 15.24 -8.20 -13.67
CA ILE A 66 15.29 -8.99 -12.44
C ILE A 66 15.46 -10.49 -12.67
N GLU A 67 15.32 -11.01 -13.91
CA GLU A 67 15.35 -12.45 -14.21
C GLU A 67 16.69 -13.12 -13.87
N SER A 68 17.80 -12.36 -13.87
CA SER A 68 19.13 -12.87 -13.51
C SER A 68 19.40 -12.86 -11.99
N HIS A 69 18.50 -12.30 -11.17
CA HIS A 69 18.69 -12.22 -9.73
C HIS A 69 18.51 -13.61 -9.09
N PRO A 70 19.38 -14.04 -8.15
CA PRO A 70 19.29 -15.37 -7.51
C PRO A 70 17.95 -15.66 -6.80
N GLY A 71 17.22 -14.62 -6.39
CA GLY A 71 15.91 -14.72 -5.77
C GLY A 71 14.75 -14.67 -6.76
N PHE A 72 15.02 -14.57 -8.06
CA PHE A 72 13.96 -14.54 -9.05
C PHE A 72 13.26 -15.90 -9.16
N SER A 73 11.95 -15.87 -9.22
CA SER A 73 11.12 -17.03 -9.53
C SER A 73 10.32 -16.75 -10.78
N PRO A 74 10.32 -17.66 -11.78
CA PRO A 74 9.52 -17.49 -12.99
C PRO A 74 8.05 -17.27 -12.66
N VAL A 75 7.42 -16.34 -13.35
CA VAL A 75 6.02 -15.97 -13.13
C VAL A 75 5.21 -16.22 -14.40
N ASN A 76 4.00 -16.73 -14.22
CA ASN A 76 3.05 -17.01 -15.31
C ASN A 76 1.98 -15.91 -15.42
N VAL A 77 2.33 -14.67 -15.03
CA VAL A 77 1.41 -13.52 -15.00
C VAL A 77 1.95 -12.44 -15.93
N ASP A 78 1.06 -11.76 -16.62
CA ASP A 78 1.43 -10.58 -17.39
C ASP A 78 1.73 -9.41 -16.43
N TYR A 79 2.97 -8.92 -16.47
CA TYR A 79 3.44 -7.78 -15.68
C TYR A 79 3.33 -6.43 -16.43
N SER A 80 2.71 -6.37 -17.60
CA SER A 80 2.56 -5.13 -18.37
C SER A 80 1.88 -4.01 -17.61
N ASN A 81 0.97 -4.36 -16.69
CA ASN A 81 0.23 -3.44 -15.82
C ASN A 81 0.67 -3.49 -14.35
N ALA A 82 1.71 -4.25 -14.03
CA ALA A 82 2.21 -4.33 -12.66
C ALA A 82 3.04 -3.09 -12.32
N ILE A 83 2.47 -2.23 -11.50
CA ILE A 83 3.04 -0.95 -11.11
C ILE A 83 3.54 -1.05 -9.68
N ASN A 84 4.78 -0.61 -9.43
CA ASN A 84 5.27 -0.31 -8.10
C ASN A 84 5.07 1.18 -7.81
N VAL A 85 4.73 1.48 -6.57
CA VAL A 85 4.58 2.84 -6.07
C VAL A 85 5.41 3.01 -4.81
N VAL A 86 6.22 4.06 -4.77
CA VAL A 86 7.01 4.43 -3.60
C VAL A 86 6.77 5.90 -3.28
N GLY A 87 6.41 6.18 -2.04
CA GLY A 87 6.37 7.53 -1.50
C GLY A 87 7.51 7.74 -0.51
N THR A 88 8.31 8.77 -0.72
CA THR A 88 9.43 9.13 0.16
C THR A 88 9.10 10.41 0.91
N HIS A 89 9.14 10.34 2.24
CA HIS A 89 9.10 11.49 3.11
C HIS A 89 10.52 11.81 3.58
N THR A 90 10.97 13.03 3.34
CA THR A 90 12.26 13.53 3.82
C THR A 90 12.01 14.63 4.85
N PRO A 91 12.43 14.47 6.10
CA PRO A 91 12.28 15.50 7.11
C PRO A 91 13.22 16.68 6.84
N ASN A 92 12.88 17.87 7.36
CA ASN A 92 13.73 19.05 7.24
C ASN A 92 15.08 18.92 7.96
N THR A 93 15.17 18.01 8.92
CA THR A 93 16.40 17.74 9.70
C THR A 93 16.64 16.24 9.75
N GLU A 94 17.73 15.79 9.17
CA GLU A 94 18.12 14.37 9.18
C GLU A 94 18.83 14.03 10.50
N SER A 95 18.07 13.75 11.54
CA SER A 95 18.61 13.42 12.88
C SER A 95 18.18 12.04 13.41
N GLY A 96 17.39 11.31 12.65
CA GLY A 96 16.82 10.02 13.06
C GLY A 96 17.27 8.85 12.20
N LYS A 97 16.64 7.71 12.44
CA LYS A 97 16.81 6.49 11.63
C LYS A 97 15.85 6.51 10.44
N SER A 98 16.28 5.92 9.32
CA SER A 98 15.40 5.66 8.20
C SER A 98 14.48 4.48 8.49
N LEU A 99 13.24 4.56 8.00
CA LEU A 99 12.24 3.49 8.08
C LEU A 99 11.71 3.22 6.67
N ILE A 100 11.69 1.94 6.29
CA ILE A 100 11.02 1.47 5.06
C ILE A 100 9.82 0.64 5.49
N LEU A 101 8.63 1.03 5.04
CA LEU A 101 7.41 0.25 5.13
C LEU A 101 7.16 -0.37 3.77
N ASN A 102 7.15 -1.70 3.70
CA ASN A 102 6.92 -2.45 2.47
C ASN A 102 5.69 -3.33 2.61
N ALA A 103 4.79 -3.29 1.62
CA ALA A 103 3.59 -4.10 1.57
C ALA A 103 3.25 -4.46 0.12
N HIS A 104 2.58 -5.59 -0.09
CA HIS A 104 1.95 -5.91 -1.36
C HIS A 104 0.52 -5.36 -1.40
N ILE A 105 -0.02 -5.19 -2.61
CA ILE A 105 -1.36 -4.66 -2.85
C ILE A 105 -2.30 -5.71 -3.46
N ASP A 106 -1.73 -6.78 -4.04
CA ASP A 106 -2.53 -7.85 -4.61
C ASP A 106 -3.26 -8.65 -3.54
N VAL A 107 -4.45 -9.08 -3.89
CA VAL A 107 -5.30 -9.94 -3.06
C VAL A 107 -5.54 -11.28 -3.77
N VAL A 108 -5.82 -12.32 -2.98
CA VAL A 108 -6.28 -13.61 -3.52
C VAL A 108 -7.74 -13.50 -3.97
N PRO A 109 -8.19 -14.35 -4.92
CA PRO A 109 -9.60 -14.42 -5.27
C PRO A 109 -10.49 -14.61 -4.04
N GLU A 110 -11.61 -13.91 -4.01
CA GLU A 110 -12.57 -13.87 -2.90
C GLU A 110 -13.26 -15.19 -2.59
N GLY A 111 -13.06 -16.20 -3.45
CA GLY A 111 -13.73 -17.49 -3.33
C GLY A 111 -15.22 -17.45 -3.71
N PRO A 112 -16.02 -18.45 -3.29
CA PRO A 112 -17.43 -18.50 -3.65
C PRO A 112 -18.23 -17.33 -3.06
N LEU A 113 -18.84 -16.51 -3.91
CA LEU A 113 -19.58 -15.31 -3.50
C LEU A 113 -20.75 -15.61 -2.56
N ASN A 114 -21.33 -16.82 -2.64
CA ASN A 114 -22.42 -17.23 -1.74
C ASN A 114 -22.00 -17.47 -0.29
N MET A 115 -20.69 -17.48 0.00
CA MET A 115 -20.15 -17.56 1.36
C MET A 115 -20.00 -16.18 2.03
N TRP A 116 -20.17 -15.11 1.28
CA TRP A 116 -20.12 -13.75 1.79
C TRP A 116 -21.52 -13.23 2.14
N LYS A 117 -21.64 -12.43 3.20
CA LYS A 117 -22.90 -11.77 3.55
C LYS A 117 -23.29 -10.63 2.62
N GLY A 118 -22.38 -10.23 1.72
CA GLY A 118 -22.55 -9.14 0.75
C GLY A 118 -21.42 -9.14 -0.27
N ASN A 119 -21.27 -8.07 -1.02
CA ASN A 119 -20.16 -7.95 -1.95
C ASN A 119 -18.85 -7.79 -1.14
N PRO A 120 -17.83 -8.65 -1.35
CA PRO A 120 -16.54 -8.59 -0.63
C PRO A 120 -15.80 -7.27 -0.85
N TYR A 121 -16.02 -6.58 -1.95
CA TYR A 121 -15.45 -5.26 -2.28
C TYR A 121 -16.34 -4.08 -1.87
N ASN A 122 -17.37 -4.32 -1.09
CA ASN A 122 -18.18 -3.29 -0.45
C ASN A 122 -18.07 -3.38 1.08
N PRO A 123 -16.97 -2.87 1.67
CA PRO A 123 -16.68 -3.06 3.08
C PRO A 123 -17.70 -2.38 3.99
N THR A 124 -18.13 -3.10 5.00
CA THR A 124 -18.99 -2.64 6.09
C THR A 124 -18.27 -2.83 7.42
N ILE A 125 -18.62 -2.02 8.42
CA ILE A 125 -18.14 -2.15 9.80
C ILE A 125 -19.22 -2.83 10.62
#